data_4d0747583bc4167afed9c23d1f224f26
#
_entry.id   4d0747583bc4167afed9c23d1f224f26
#
_cell.length_a   1.000
_cell.length_b   1.000
_cell.length_c   1.000
_cell.angle_alpha   90.00
_cell.angle_beta   90.00
_cell.angle_gamma   90.00
#
_symmetry.space_group_name_H-M   'P 1'
#
loop_
_entity.id
_entity.type
_entity.pdbx_description
1 polymer ?
#
loop_
_entity_poly.entity_id
_entity_poly.type
_entity_poly.pdbx_seq_one_letter_code
_entity_poly.pdbx_strand_id
1 'polypeptide(L)'
;RANRSHLIHFATANLRKPGQPVPANLGPDPLRMARDLVRRGLDASALDVYRVGQNVAWQRWTEIAFGLTTDPQELHELLTLPFRSASEFIDATLAGLAAQMQLEYDELTRDVHAEHRRIVELILDGAPISRQSAEAKLGYPLDRSHTAAIIWYDDPDDNQNHLDHTARAFGRALGCPQPLIAVASAATRWVWVSDAATLDTDRIHQVLDHAPHARIAVGTTARGIDGFRRSHRDALATQRMLARLRSQQRLAFFADIHMIAVLTENPDSAADFITSTLGDLESASPQLLTTVLTYINEQCNASRAAHVLHTHRNTLLRRLETAQRLLPRPLDHTIIQVAVAISALQWRGSQTSDPVETPVEGITSPPPESLGRRRSRLAQLER
;
A
#
# COMPACT_ATOMS: atom_id res chain seq x y z
N ARG A 1 13.60 -27.10 -23.79
CA ARG A 1 14.96 -27.10 -23.19
C ARG A 1 14.90 -26.92 -21.69
N ALA A 2 14.18 -25.93 -21.17
CA ALA A 2 14.06 -25.66 -19.72
C ALA A 2 13.56 -26.87 -18.91
N ASN A 3 12.47 -27.54 -19.35
CA ASN A 3 11.94 -28.72 -18.67
C ASN A 3 12.97 -29.86 -18.56
N ARG A 4 13.76 -30.08 -19.62
CA ARG A 4 14.84 -31.07 -19.58
C ARG A 4 15.93 -30.70 -18.59
N SER A 5 16.27 -29.40 -18.51
CA SER A 5 17.23 -28.87 -17.54
C SER A 5 16.76 -29.10 -16.09
N HIS A 6 15.48 -28.91 -15.81
CA HIS A 6 14.90 -29.15 -14.46
C HIS A 6 14.97 -30.62 -14.07
N LEU A 7 14.58 -31.54 -14.99
CA LEU A 7 14.62 -32.96 -14.72
C LEU A 7 16.05 -33.45 -14.46
N ILE A 8 17.01 -33.03 -15.28
CA ILE A 8 18.43 -33.41 -15.11
C ILE A 8 18.96 -32.86 -13.79
N HIS A 9 18.66 -31.58 -13.45
CA HIS A 9 19.08 -30.95 -12.20
C HIS A 9 18.55 -31.72 -10.99
N PHE A 10 17.24 -31.99 -10.95
CA PHE A 10 16.58 -32.76 -9.89
C PHE A 10 17.17 -34.13 -9.70
N ALA A 11 17.29 -34.91 -10.80
CA ALA A 11 17.85 -36.26 -10.76
C ALA A 11 19.32 -36.26 -10.30
N THR A 12 20.14 -35.31 -10.82
CA THR A 12 21.56 -35.24 -10.46
C THR A 12 21.75 -34.87 -8.98
N ALA A 13 20.93 -33.95 -8.45
CA ALA A 13 21.00 -33.56 -7.05
C ALA A 13 20.65 -34.72 -6.11
N ASN A 14 19.57 -35.44 -6.41
CA ASN A 14 19.17 -36.64 -5.62
C ASN A 14 20.17 -37.79 -5.70
N LEU A 15 20.83 -38.00 -6.87
CA LEU A 15 21.90 -39.01 -6.99
C LEU A 15 23.15 -38.65 -6.17
N ARG A 16 23.48 -37.35 -6.11
CA ARG A 16 24.67 -36.89 -5.36
C ARG A 16 24.46 -36.86 -3.85
N LYS A 17 23.27 -36.47 -3.40
CA LYS A 17 22.92 -36.32 -1.99
C LYS A 17 21.49 -36.77 -1.74
N PRO A 18 21.25 -38.09 -1.65
CA PRO A 18 19.92 -38.65 -1.42
C PRO A 18 19.30 -38.06 -0.13
N GLY A 19 18.01 -37.72 -0.18
CA GLY A 19 17.25 -37.21 0.99
C GLY A 19 17.55 -35.79 1.42
N GLN A 20 18.43 -35.06 0.73
CA GLN A 20 18.64 -33.64 0.98
C GLN A 20 17.71 -32.78 0.10
N PRO A 21 17.30 -31.58 0.55
CA PRO A 21 16.52 -30.65 -0.26
C PRO A 21 17.24 -30.32 -1.57
N VAL A 22 16.50 -30.37 -2.67
CA VAL A 22 17.06 -30.04 -4.00
C VAL A 22 16.91 -28.52 -4.20
N PRO A 23 18.02 -27.78 -4.44
CA PRO A 23 17.96 -26.34 -4.65
C PRO A 23 17.23 -26.00 -5.96
N ALA A 24 16.60 -24.82 -6.01
CA ALA A 24 15.94 -24.30 -7.20
C ALA A 24 16.87 -24.33 -8.43
N ASN A 25 16.34 -24.71 -9.59
CA ASN A 25 17.09 -24.63 -10.84
C ASN A 25 16.88 -23.27 -11.52
N LEU A 26 17.77 -22.34 -11.23
CA LEU A 26 17.85 -21.02 -11.84
C LEU A 26 19.03 -20.90 -12.81
N GLY A 27 19.29 -21.97 -13.55
CA GLY A 27 20.33 -21.97 -14.57
C GLY A 27 19.98 -21.12 -15.80
N PRO A 28 20.90 -21.05 -16.79
CA PRO A 28 20.75 -20.13 -17.93
C PRO A 28 19.50 -20.36 -18.79
N ASP A 29 19.10 -21.59 -19.00
CA ASP A 29 17.94 -21.95 -19.85
C ASP A 29 16.61 -21.58 -19.17
N PRO A 30 16.35 -21.95 -17.89
CA PRO A 30 15.18 -21.48 -17.16
C PRO A 30 15.06 -19.95 -17.07
N LEU A 31 16.15 -19.25 -16.74
CA LEU A 31 16.14 -17.79 -16.67
C LEU A 31 15.91 -17.12 -18.03
N ARG A 32 16.45 -17.70 -19.11
CA ARG A 32 16.16 -17.21 -20.46
C ARG A 32 14.69 -17.37 -20.81
N MET A 33 14.10 -18.51 -20.47
CA MET A 33 12.66 -18.75 -20.67
C MET A 33 11.82 -17.73 -19.90
N ALA A 34 12.14 -17.45 -18.63
CA ALA A 34 11.44 -16.44 -17.84
C ALA A 34 11.46 -15.05 -18.52
N ARG A 35 12.63 -14.62 -19.01
CA ARG A 35 12.77 -13.37 -19.78
C ARG A 35 11.95 -13.37 -21.07
N ASP A 36 11.97 -14.48 -21.81
CA ASP A 36 11.21 -14.60 -23.06
C ASP A 36 9.69 -14.55 -22.82
N LEU A 37 9.20 -15.08 -21.69
CA LEU A 37 7.79 -14.98 -21.30
C LEU A 37 7.38 -13.52 -21.08
N VAL A 38 8.17 -12.76 -20.32
CA VAL A 38 7.90 -11.34 -20.06
C VAL A 38 7.91 -10.52 -21.36
N ARG A 39 8.88 -10.75 -22.24
CA ARG A 39 8.97 -10.06 -23.55
C ARG A 39 7.78 -10.34 -24.47
N ARG A 40 7.09 -11.46 -24.25
CA ARG A 40 5.83 -11.81 -24.94
C ARG A 40 4.58 -11.30 -24.23
N GLY A 41 4.72 -10.55 -23.16
CA GLY A 41 3.61 -9.99 -22.40
C GLY A 41 2.91 -10.98 -21.47
N LEU A 42 3.57 -12.10 -21.14
CA LEU A 42 3.04 -13.10 -20.21
C LEU A 42 3.51 -12.81 -18.79
N ASP A 43 2.65 -13.04 -17.82
CA ASP A 43 2.92 -12.90 -16.39
C ASP A 43 3.29 -14.24 -15.72
N ALA A 44 3.44 -14.22 -14.40
CA ALA A 44 3.81 -15.40 -13.63
C ALA A 44 2.80 -16.55 -13.71
N SER A 45 1.54 -16.32 -14.11
CA SER A 45 0.54 -17.38 -14.29
C SER A 45 0.94 -18.36 -15.42
N ALA A 46 1.76 -17.91 -16.38
CA ALA A 46 2.31 -18.76 -17.41
C ALA A 46 3.20 -19.90 -16.86
N LEU A 47 3.65 -19.76 -15.60
CA LEU A 47 4.44 -20.80 -14.91
C LEU A 47 3.57 -21.95 -14.37
N ASP A 48 2.24 -21.84 -14.35
CA ASP A 48 1.33 -22.90 -13.86
C ASP A 48 1.46 -24.20 -14.68
N VAL A 49 1.96 -24.11 -15.90
CA VAL A 49 2.30 -25.28 -16.73
C VAL A 49 3.27 -26.24 -16.03
N TYR A 50 4.10 -25.76 -15.11
CA TYR A 50 5.01 -26.61 -14.32
C TYR A 50 4.24 -27.56 -13.40
N ARG A 51 3.14 -27.13 -12.80
CA ARG A 51 2.29 -27.96 -11.95
C ARG A 51 1.61 -29.07 -12.75
N VAL A 52 1.24 -28.78 -13.99
CA VAL A 52 0.75 -29.84 -14.91
C VAL A 52 1.83 -30.86 -15.19
N GLY A 53 3.06 -30.44 -15.48
CA GLY A 53 4.20 -31.32 -15.65
C GLY A 53 4.54 -32.16 -14.42
N GLN A 54 4.42 -31.58 -13.22
CA GLN A 54 4.59 -32.27 -11.95
C GLN A 54 3.58 -33.40 -11.79
N ASN A 55 2.30 -33.14 -12.07
CA ASN A 55 1.25 -34.15 -11.95
C ASN A 55 1.50 -35.36 -12.90
N VAL A 56 1.91 -35.08 -14.13
CA VAL A 56 2.26 -36.14 -15.10
C VAL A 56 3.45 -36.97 -14.62
N ALA A 57 4.51 -36.32 -14.15
CA ALA A 57 5.69 -36.99 -13.61
C ALA A 57 5.34 -37.81 -12.35
N TRP A 58 4.45 -37.31 -11.51
CA TRP A 58 3.99 -37.99 -10.31
C TRP A 58 3.17 -39.26 -10.65
N GLN A 59 2.25 -39.19 -11.58
CA GLN A 59 1.49 -40.35 -12.04
C GLN A 59 2.43 -41.44 -12.51
N ARG A 60 3.43 -41.09 -13.34
CA ARG A 60 4.41 -42.06 -13.83
C ARG A 60 5.27 -42.66 -12.72
N TRP A 61 5.69 -41.84 -11.74
CA TRP A 61 6.43 -42.32 -10.57
C TRP A 61 5.60 -43.29 -9.74
N THR A 62 4.32 -43.02 -9.53
CA THR A 62 3.40 -43.90 -8.80
C THR A 62 3.30 -45.28 -9.44
N GLU A 63 3.14 -45.33 -10.78
CA GLU A 63 3.14 -46.61 -11.52
C GLU A 63 4.45 -47.40 -11.29
N ILE A 64 5.60 -46.72 -11.31
CA ILE A 64 6.90 -47.37 -11.09
C ILE A 64 7.00 -47.85 -9.64
N ALA A 65 6.62 -47.06 -8.65
CA ALA A 65 6.69 -47.42 -7.24
C ALA A 65 5.90 -48.70 -6.91
N PHE A 66 4.69 -48.83 -7.46
CA PHE A 66 3.89 -50.04 -7.31
C PHE A 66 4.51 -51.26 -7.99
N GLY A 67 5.41 -51.08 -8.93
CA GLY A 67 6.19 -52.17 -9.58
C GLY A 67 7.46 -52.57 -8.83
N LEU A 68 7.93 -51.73 -7.87
CA LEU A 68 9.18 -51.93 -7.14
C LEU A 68 9.03 -52.75 -5.86
N THR A 69 7.91 -52.60 -5.17
CA THR A 69 7.64 -53.26 -3.89
C THR A 69 6.16 -53.52 -3.68
N THR A 70 5.84 -54.55 -2.89
CA THR A 70 4.51 -54.89 -2.40
C THR A 70 4.37 -54.61 -0.91
N ASP A 71 5.45 -54.19 -0.23
CA ASP A 71 5.43 -53.83 1.18
C ASP A 71 4.77 -52.46 1.36
N PRO A 72 3.71 -52.35 2.18
CA PRO A 72 2.98 -51.10 2.35
C PRO A 72 3.83 -49.97 2.96
N GLN A 73 4.80 -50.28 3.82
CA GLN A 73 5.65 -49.31 4.47
C GLN A 73 6.70 -48.73 3.51
N GLU A 74 7.36 -49.63 2.74
CA GLU A 74 8.29 -49.21 1.69
C GLU A 74 7.56 -48.39 0.60
N LEU A 75 6.35 -48.79 0.21
CA LEU A 75 5.55 -48.11 -0.76
C LEU A 75 5.17 -46.69 -0.27
N HIS A 76 4.79 -46.59 1.02
CA HIS A 76 4.51 -45.28 1.63
C HIS A 76 5.72 -44.35 1.55
N GLU A 77 6.92 -44.83 1.87
CA GLU A 77 8.15 -44.06 1.79
C GLU A 77 8.49 -43.64 0.34
N LEU A 78 8.39 -44.58 -0.59
CA LEU A 78 8.62 -44.35 -2.02
C LEU A 78 7.65 -43.34 -2.66
N LEU A 79 6.46 -43.20 -2.10
CA LEU A 79 5.50 -42.19 -2.55
C LEU A 79 5.67 -40.86 -1.80
N THR A 80 5.88 -40.87 -0.50
CA THR A 80 5.85 -39.63 0.30
C THR A 80 7.12 -38.78 0.17
N LEU A 81 8.31 -39.43 0.25
CA LEU A 81 9.58 -38.70 0.21
C LEU A 81 9.88 -38.05 -1.13
N PRO A 82 9.73 -38.75 -2.28
CA PRO A 82 9.95 -38.11 -3.58
C PRO A 82 8.92 -37.04 -3.91
N PHE A 83 7.65 -37.22 -3.48
CA PHE A 83 6.61 -36.21 -3.69
C PHE A 83 6.96 -34.88 -2.99
N ARG A 84 7.33 -34.97 -1.71
CA ARG A 84 7.73 -33.79 -0.93
C ARG A 84 8.94 -33.10 -1.54
N SER A 85 10.00 -33.89 -1.86
CA SER A 85 11.21 -33.34 -2.46
C SER A 85 10.96 -32.69 -3.82
N ALA A 86 10.13 -33.29 -4.68
CA ALA A 86 9.76 -32.71 -5.97
C ALA A 86 8.90 -31.45 -5.82
N SER A 87 7.96 -31.41 -4.87
CA SER A 87 7.12 -30.26 -4.62
C SER A 87 7.94 -29.08 -4.10
N GLU A 88 8.80 -29.29 -3.12
CA GLU A 88 9.70 -28.25 -2.58
C GLU A 88 10.63 -27.69 -3.67
N PHE A 89 11.21 -28.56 -4.51
CA PHE A 89 12.04 -28.15 -5.63
C PHE A 89 11.29 -27.32 -6.67
N ILE A 90 10.06 -27.72 -7.02
CA ILE A 90 9.25 -27.00 -8.00
C ILE A 90 8.82 -25.67 -7.44
N ASP A 91 8.32 -25.62 -6.20
CA ASP A 91 7.88 -24.37 -5.57
C ASP A 91 9.04 -23.37 -5.45
N ALA A 92 10.22 -23.81 -5.04
CA ALA A 92 11.42 -22.96 -4.99
C ALA A 92 11.86 -22.47 -6.38
N THR A 93 11.76 -23.34 -7.40
CA THR A 93 12.10 -22.97 -8.79
C THR A 93 11.10 -21.98 -9.36
N LEU A 94 9.79 -22.18 -9.13
CA LEU A 94 8.74 -21.25 -9.57
C LEU A 94 8.89 -19.89 -8.91
N ALA A 95 9.16 -19.84 -7.61
CA ALA A 95 9.41 -18.60 -6.90
C ALA A 95 10.61 -17.82 -7.49
N GLY A 96 11.71 -18.52 -7.77
CA GLY A 96 12.89 -17.90 -8.39
C GLY A 96 12.66 -17.43 -9.83
N LEU A 97 11.88 -18.17 -10.63
CA LEU A 97 11.52 -17.75 -11.99
C LEU A 97 10.56 -16.56 -11.97
N ALA A 98 9.59 -16.55 -11.07
CA ALA A 98 8.67 -15.41 -10.89
C ALA A 98 9.44 -14.14 -10.49
N ALA A 99 10.40 -14.24 -9.57
CA ALA A 99 11.29 -13.15 -9.20
C ALA A 99 12.10 -12.63 -10.41
N GLN A 100 12.63 -13.52 -11.25
CA GLN A 100 13.35 -13.12 -12.46
C GLN A 100 12.42 -12.46 -13.51
N MET A 101 11.20 -12.97 -13.69
CA MET A 101 10.21 -12.35 -14.56
C MET A 101 9.90 -10.92 -14.11
N GLN A 102 9.82 -10.72 -12.81
CA GLN A 102 9.58 -9.40 -12.24
C GLN A 102 10.75 -8.45 -12.50
N LEU A 103 11.99 -8.88 -12.27
CA LEU A 103 13.18 -8.08 -12.58
C LEU A 103 13.23 -7.65 -14.05
N GLU A 104 12.96 -8.57 -14.99
CA GLU A 104 12.92 -8.27 -16.43
C GLU A 104 11.79 -7.28 -16.77
N TYR A 105 10.62 -7.45 -16.14
CA TYR A 105 9.49 -6.52 -16.31
C TYR A 105 9.86 -5.12 -15.82
N ASP A 106 10.49 -5.01 -14.64
CA ASP A 106 10.93 -3.74 -14.05
C ASP A 106 12.00 -3.06 -14.92
N GLU A 107 12.92 -3.82 -15.51
CA GLU A 107 13.91 -3.29 -16.46
C GLU A 107 13.25 -2.77 -17.73
N LEU A 108 12.34 -3.54 -18.34
CA LEU A 108 11.64 -3.14 -19.56
C LEU A 108 10.72 -1.93 -19.36
N THR A 109 10.17 -1.75 -18.18
CA THR A 109 9.25 -0.65 -17.88
C THR A 109 9.93 0.57 -17.27
N ARG A 110 11.18 0.44 -16.80
CA ARG A 110 11.91 1.54 -16.13
C ARG A 110 12.03 2.79 -16.99
N ASP A 111 12.43 2.65 -18.24
CA ASP A 111 12.59 3.77 -19.15
C ASP A 111 11.23 4.41 -19.51
N VAL A 112 10.19 3.58 -19.66
CA VAL A 112 8.82 4.05 -19.90
C VAL A 112 8.30 4.81 -18.69
N HIS A 113 8.50 4.30 -17.49
CA HIS A 113 8.09 4.99 -16.26
C HIS A 113 8.86 6.30 -16.04
N ALA A 114 10.16 6.33 -16.36
CA ALA A 114 10.97 7.55 -16.28
C ALA A 114 10.50 8.61 -17.27
N GLU A 115 10.21 8.21 -18.51
CA GLU A 115 9.68 9.14 -19.52
C GLU A 115 8.27 9.62 -19.16
N HIS A 116 7.36 8.71 -18.72
CA HIS A 116 6.04 9.10 -18.24
C HIS A 116 6.14 10.11 -17.10
N ARG A 117 6.96 9.85 -16.10
CA ARG A 117 7.18 10.76 -14.97
C ARG A 117 7.64 12.13 -15.46
N ARG A 118 8.64 12.17 -16.31
CA ARG A 118 9.18 13.43 -16.87
C ARG A 118 8.10 14.24 -17.59
N ILE A 119 7.29 13.60 -18.43
CA ILE A 119 6.21 14.30 -19.16
C ILE A 119 5.13 14.78 -18.19
N VAL A 120 4.76 13.96 -17.21
CA VAL A 120 3.81 14.34 -16.15
C VAL A 120 4.32 15.55 -15.38
N GLU A 121 5.59 15.56 -14.95
CA GLU A 121 6.20 16.70 -14.24
C GLU A 121 6.15 17.99 -15.11
N LEU A 122 6.50 17.90 -16.38
CA LEU A 122 6.38 19.05 -17.31
C LEU A 122 4.94 19.57 -17.41
N ILE A 123 3.95 18.67 -17.46
CA ILE A 123 2.55 19.06 -17.46
C ILE A 123 2.18 19.75 -16.15
N LEU A 124 2.55 19.18 -15.00
CA LEU A 124 2.23 19.71 -13.68
C LEU A 124 2.85 21.08 -13.43
N ASP A 125 4.09 21.30 -13.89
CA ASP A 125 4.83 22.55 -13.78
C ASP A 125 4.35 23.62 -14.76
N GLY A 126 3.46 23.28 -15.68
CA GLY A 126 2.97 24.22 -16.69
C GLY A 126 3.97 24.52 -17.80
N ALA A 127 4.99 23.69 -17.97
CA ALA A 127 5.98 23.86 -19.04
C ALA A 127 5.33 23.81 -20.44
N PRO A 128 5.88 24.50 -21.44
CA PRO A 128 5.34 24.55 -22.80
C PRO A 128 5.56 23.20 -23.51
N ILE A 129 4.64 22.26 -23.28
CA ILE A 129 4.56 21.01 -24.03
C ILE A 129 3.27 20.99 -24.87
N SER A 130 3.35 20.62 -26.15
CA SER A 130 2.15 20.48 -26.94
C SER A 130 1.34 19.28 -26.44
N ARG A 131 0.00 19.44 -26.36
CA ARG A 131 -0.91 18.35 -25.94
C ARG A 131 -0.68 17.09 -26.76
N GLN A 132 -0.61 17.21 -28.09
CA GLN A 132 -0.43 16.06 -28.97
C GLN A 132 0.88 15.30 -28.69
N SER A 133 1.98 16.02 -28.40
CA SER A 133 3.25 15.38 -28.06
C SER A 133 3.19 14.68 -26.71
N ALA A 134 2.51 15.29 -25.72
CA ALA A 134 2.31 14.68 -24.40
C ALA A 134 1.43 13.43 -24.49
N GLU A 135 0.29 13.49 -25.18
CA GLU A 135 -0.61 12.36 -25.39
C GLU A 135 0.08 11.18 -26.09
N ALA A 136 0.86 11.47 -27.16
CA ALA A 136 1.60 10.44 -27.88
C ALA A 136 2.64 9.72 -27.02
N LYS A 137 3.31 10.45 -26.13
CA LYS A 137 4.34 9.88 -25.23
C LYS A 137 3.76 9.17 -24.01
N LEU A 138 2.64 9.67 -23.47
CA LEU A 138 1.98 9.09 -22.32
C LEU A 138 1.06 7.90 -22.70
N GLY A 139 0.65 7.80 -23.98
CA GLY A 139 -0.41 6.88 -24.38
C GLY A 139 -1.73 7.17 -23.69
N TYR A 140 -1.97 8.43 -23.27
CA TYR A 140 -3.08 8.82 -22.42
C TYR A 140 -3.72 10.13 -22.94
N PRO A 141 -5.05 10.18 -23.12
CA PRO A 141 -5.74 11.37 -23.64
C PRO A 141 -5.79 12.48 -22.58
N LEU A 142 -5.47 13.71 -22.94
CA LEU A 142 -5.46 14.88 -22.05
C LEU A 142 -6.65 15.83 -22.24
N ASP A 143 -7.54 15.56 -23.21
CA ASP A 143 -8.74 16.35 -23.48
C ASP A 143 -9.99 15.85 -22.75
N ARG A 144 -9.86 14.76 -22.03
CA ARG A 144 -10.91 14.06 -21.28
C ARG A 144 -11.13 14.63 -19.88
N SER A 145 -12.09 14.06 -19.16
CA SER A 145 -12.18 14.26 -17.72
C SER A 145 -11.16 13.40 -17.01
N HIS A 146 -10.49 13.94 -16.00
CA HIS A 146 -9.42 13.26 -15.27
C HIS A 146 -9.73 13.23 -13.79
N THR A 147 -9.54 12.05 -13.18
CA THR A 147 -9.48 11.89 -11.74
C THR A 147 -8.11 11.38 -11.39
N ALA A 148 -7.34 12.16 -10.63
CA ALA A 148 -6.05 11.74 -10.12
C ALA A 148 -6.17 11.10 -8.75
N ALA A 149 -5.33 10.11 -8.50
CA ALA A 149 -5.14 9.54 -7.18
C ALA A 149 -3.64 9.42 -6.88
N ILE A 150 -3.29 9.54 -5.60
CA ILE A 150 -1.98 9.20 -5.09
C ILE A 150 -2.15 7.94 -4.26
N ILE A 151 -1.41 6.89 -4.64
CA ILE A 151 -1.42 5.59 -3.99
C ILE A 151 -0.04 5.37 -3.39
N TRP A 152 0.02 5.06 -2.09
CA TRP A 152 1.29 4.87 -1.40
C TRP A 152 1.19 3.80 -0.31
N TYR A 153 2.35 3.33 0.13
CA TYR A 153 2.54 2.53 1.34
C TYR A 153 3.30 3.37 2.36
N ASP A 154 2.98 3.20 3.63
CA ASP A 154 3.69 3.90 4.71
C ASP A 154 5.06 3.24 4.98
N ASP A 155 5.20 1.94 4.69
CA ASP A 155 6.46 1.20 4.78
C ASP A 155 7.12 1.07 3.38
N PRO A 156 8.32 1.63 3.17
CA PRO A 156 9.01 1.55 1.88
C PRO A 156 9.56 0.15 1.54
N ASP A 157 9.67 -0.76 2.51
CA ASP A 157 10.11 -2.14 2.29
C ASP A 157 8.98 -3.05 1.76
N ASP A 158 7.75 -2.56 1.78
CA ASP A 158 6.62 -3.25 1.20
C ASP A 158 6.72 -3.27 -0.34
N ASN A 159 6.56 -4.42 -0.92
CA ASN A 159 6.91 -4.78 -2.30
C ASN A 159 6.34 -3.79 -3.33
N GLN A 160 7.22 -3.07 -4.07
CA GLN A 160 6.87 -2.07 -5.10
C GLN A 160 5.88 -2.61 -6.16
N ASN A 161 5.90 -3.91 -6.42
CA ASN A 161 5.00 -4.57 -7.37
C ASN A 161 3.55 -4.54 -6.93
N HIS A 162 3.30 -4.54 -5.63
CA HIS A 162 1.94 -4.41 -5.10
C HIS A 162 1.35 -3.02 -5.36
N LEU A 163 2.17 -1.95 -5.38
CA LEU A 163 1.69 -0.60 -5.71
C LEU A 163 1.21 -0.49 -7.17
N ASP A 164 1.95 -1.06 -8.11
CA ASP A 164 1.55 -1.06 -9.53
C ASP A 164 0.29 -1.90 -9.75
N HIS A 165 0.18 -3.02 -9.06
CA HIS A 165 -1.03 -3.84 -9.08
C HIS A 165 -2.24 -3.09 -8.50
N THR A 166 -2.06 -2.43 -7.35
CA THR A 166 -3.09 -1.61 -6.70
C THR A 166 -3.50 -0.43 -7.60
N ALA A 167 -2.54 0.25 -8.25
CA ALA A 167 -2.81 1.33 -9.18
C ALA A 167 -3.65 0.88 -10.39
N ARG A 168 -3.32 -0.27 -10.97
CA ARG A 168 -4.13 -0.85 -12.06
C ARG A 168 -5.50 -1.32 -11.60
N ALA A 169 -5.59 -1.90 -10.39
CA ALA A 169 -6.86 -2.32 -9.79
C ALA A 169 -7.77 -1.10 -9.52
N PHE A 170 -7.20 0.01 -9.02
CA PHE A 170 -7.91 1.28 -8.87
C PHE A 170 -8.47 1.79 -10.21
N GLY A 171 -7.67 1.77 -11.28
CA GLY A 171 -8.14 2.15 -12.62
C GLY A 171 -9.31 1.28 -13.09
N ARG A 172 -9.21 -0.05 -12.95
CA ARG A 172 -10.29 -0.96 -13.32
C ARG A 172 -11.55 -0.74 -12.49
N ALA A 173 -11.42 -0.49 -11.19
CA ALA A 173 -12.56 -0.20 -10.31
C ALA A 173 -13.35 1.03 -10.78
N LEU A 174 -12.68 2.00 -11.40
CA LEU A 174 -13.28 3.22 -11.95
C LEU A 174 -13.63 3.15 -13.44
N GLY A 175 -13.58 1.95 -14.03
CA GLY A 175 -13.93 1.74 -15.45
C GLY A 175 -12.83 2.16 -16.44
N CYS A 176 -11.62 2.44 -15.98
CA CYS A 176 -10.46 2.78 -16.81
C CYS A 176 -9.43 1.63 -16.75
N PRO A 177 -9.45 0.67 -17.71
CA PRO A 177 -8.55 -0.50 -17.66
C PRO A 177 -7.08 -0.14 -17.89
N GLN A 178 -6.80 1.00 -18.49
CA GLN A 178 -5.45 1.51 -18.76
C GLN A 178 -5.27 2.91 -18.13
N PRO A 179 -5.13 2.99 -16.80
CA PRO A 179 -4.83 4.25 -16.14
C PRO A 179 -3.41 4.71 -16.48
N LEU A 180 -3.19 6.03 -16.53
CA LEU A 180 -1.83 6.56 -16.54
C LEU A 180 -1.22 6.40 -15.16
N ILE A 181 -0.09 5.73 -15.08
CA ILE A 181 0.67 5.51 -13.84
C ILE A 181 2.04 6.15 -13.99
N ALA A 182 2.40 7.03 -13.06
CA ALA A 182 3.73 7.60 -12.95
C ALA A 182 4.35 7.23 -11.58
N VAL A 183 5.58 6.74 -11.61
CA VAL A 183 6.33 6.37 -10.42
C VAL A 183 6.86 7.64 -9.74
N ALA A 184 6.26 8.07 -8.64
CA ALA A 184 6.70 9.24 -7.89
C ALA A 184 7.89 8.93 -6.98
N SER A 185 7.85 7.77 -6.30
CA SER A 185 8.93 7.25 -5.47
C SER A 185 8.85 5.72 -5.38
N ALA A 186 9.76 5.10 -4.63
CA ALA A 186 9.70 3.67 -4.34
C ALA A 186 8.33 3.27 -3.73
N ALA A 187 7.79 4.09 -2.84
CA ALA A 187 6.58 3.84 -2.08
C ALA A 187 5.34 4.62 -2.56
N THR A 188 5.38 5.30 -3.72
CA THR A 188 4.28 6.17 -4.18
C THR A 188 4.07 6.09 -5.69
N ARG A 189 2.79 6.00 -6.09
CA ARG A 189 2.34 6.10 -7.49
C ARG A 189 1.37 7.26 -7.64
N TRP A 190 1.56 8.05 -8.70
CA TRP A 190 0.57 9.00 -9.20
C TRP A 190 -0.23 8.30 -10.29
N VAL A 191 -1.53 8.32 -10.15
CA VAL A 191 -2.44 7.61 -11.04
C VAL A 191 -3.48 8.57 -11.59
N TRP A 192 -3.74 8.51 -12.89
CA TRP A 192 -4.87 9.24 -13.50
C TRP A 192 -5.77 8.25 -14.23
N VAL A 193 -7.05 8.41 -14.00
CA VAL A 193 -8.11 7.72 -14.75
C VAL A 193 -8.87 8.73 -15.59
N SER A 194 -9.13 8.36 -16.85
CA SER A 194 -9.93 9.20 -17.77
C SER A 194 -11.38 8.74 -17.73
N ASP A 195 -12.29 9.73 -17.84
CA ASP A 195 -13.74 9.51 -17.95
C ASP A 195 -14.30 8.53 -16.92
N ALA A 196 -13.84 8.61 -15.67
CA ALA A 196 -14.42 7.83 -14.58
C ALA A 196 -15.93 8.12 -14.50
N ALA A 197 -16.75 7.08 -14.67
CA ALA A 197 -18.21 7.22 -14.73
C ALA A 197 -18.79 7.72 -13.39
N THR A 198 -18.33 7.14 -12.30
CA THR A 198 -18.62 7.53 -10.91
C THR A 198 -17.48 7.07 -10.01
N LEU A 199 -17.21 7.84 -8.96
CA LEU A 199 -16.29 7.40 -7.91
C LEU A 199 -17.01 6.41 -7.00
N ASP A 200 -17.01 5.14 -7.38
CA ASP A 200 -17.62 4.05 -6.62
C ASP A 200 -16.72 3.71 -5.42
N THR A 201 -17.07 4.25 -4.26
CA THR A 201 -16.33 4.08 -3.01
C THR A 201 -16.22 2.62 -2.60
N ASP A 202 -17.27 1.82 -2.81
CA ASP A 202 -17.27 0.40 -2.41
C ASP A 202 -16.28 -0.41 -3.24
N ARG A 203 -16.19 -0.14 -4.54
CA ARG A 203 -15.20 -0.78 -5.40
C ARG A 203 -13.77 -0.37 -5.04
N ILE A 204 -13.55 0.88 -4.62
CA ILE A 204 -12.23 1.32 -4.17
C ILE A 204 -11.87 0.63 -2.83
N HIS A 205 -12.83 0.46 -1.92
CA HIS A 205 -12.61 -0.31 -0.70
C HIS A 205 -12.23 -1.77 -1.00
N GLN A 206 -12.87 -2.43 -1.96
CA GLN A 206 -12.48 -3.77 -2.40
C GLN A 206 -11.03 -3.83 -2.91
N VAL A 207 -10.54 -2.79 -3.60
CA VAL A 207 -9.12 -2.71 -3.99
C VAL A 207 -8.23 -2.66 -2.75
N LEU A 208 -8.61 -1.87 -1.75
CA LEU A 208 -7.86 -1.74 -0.49
C LEU A 208 -7.89 -3.02 0.35
N ASP A 209 -8.97 -3.80 0.31
CA ASP A 209 -9.05 -5.09 1.01
C ASP A 209 -8.00 -6.09 0.50
N HIS A 210 -7.67 -6.04 -0.79
CA HIS A 210 -6.62 -6.85 -1.41
C HIS A 210 -5.20 -6.23 -1.26
N ALA A 211 -5.11 -5.01 -0.75
CA ALA A 211 -3.85 -4.29 -0.53
C ALA A 211 -3.86 -3.65 0.87
N PRO A 212 -3.65 -4.43 1.96
CA PRO A 212 -3.89 -4.01 3.35
C PRO A 212 -3.03 -2.82 3.78
N HIS A 213 -1.85 -2.65 3.21
CA HIS A 213 -0.93 -1.55 3.54
C HIS A 213 -1.08 -0.34 2.61
N ALA A 214 -1.87 -0.45 1.54
CA ALA A 214 -2.08 0.64 0.60
C ALA A 214 -2.98 1.72 1.18
N ARG A 215 -2.65 2.97 0.83
CA ARG A 215 -3.46 4.15 1.09
C ARG A 215 -3.71 4.89 -0.22
N ILE A 216 -4.88 5.50 -0.34
CA ILE A 216 -5.33 6.17 -1.57
C ILE A 216 -5.89 7.55 -1.22
N ALA A 217 -5.31 8.59 -1.81
CA ALA A 217 -5.83 9.95 -1.78
C ALA A 217 -6.35 10.32 -3.18
N VAL A 218 -7.61 10.70 -3.29
CA VAL A 218 -8.29 10.96 -4.56
C VAL A 218 -8.59 12.44 -4.70
N GLY A 219 -8.21 13.02 -5.84
CA GLY A 219 -8.50 14.41 -6.19
C GLY A 219 -9.89 14.60 -6.82
N THR A 220 -10.26 15.84 -7.09
CA THR A 220 -11.50 16.17 -7.80
C THR A 220 -11.42 15.79 -9.28
N THR A 221 -12.54 15.37 -9.86
CA THR A 221 -12.63 15.14 -11.31
C THR A 221 -12.73 16.48 -12.04
N ALA A 222 -11.85 16.70 -13.04
CA ALA A 222 -11.89 17.91 -13.84
C ALA A 222 -11.41 17.62 -15.28
N ARG A 223 -11.81 18.49 -16.26
CA ARG A 223 -11.59 18.25 -17.67
C ARG A 223 -10.37 18.95 -18.23
N GLY A 224 -9.73 18.30 -19.21
CA GLY A 224 -8.61 18.85 -19.96
C GLY A 224 -7.30 18.91 -19.17
N ILE A 225 -6.27 19.52 -19.75
CA ILE A 225 -4.93 19.58 -19.15
C ILE A 225 -4.91 20.32 -17.80
N ASP A 226 -5.73 21.34 -17.65
CA ASP A 226 -5.88 22.04 -16.37
C ASP A 226 -6.61 21.20 -15.35
N GLY A 227 -7.58 20.38 -15.81
CA GLY A 227 -8.23 19.35 -14.98
C GLY A 227 -7.26 18.28 -14.51
N PHE A 228 -6.37 17.82 -15.40
CA PHE A 228 -5.30 16.88 -15.07
C PHE A 228 -4.41 17.42 -13.93
N ARG A 229 -3.96 18.68 -14.05
CA ARG A 229 -3.16 19.38 -13.02
C ARG A 229 -3.92 19.56 -11.72
N ARG A 230 -5.16 20.06 -11.82
CA ARG A 230 -6.00 20.35 -10.66
C ARG A 230 -6.26 19.10 -9.84
N SER A 231 -6.70 18.04 -10.50
CA SER A 231 -7.01 16.78 -9.84
C SER A 231 -5.79 16.21 -9.07
N HIS A 232 -4.59 16.31 -9.66
CA HIS A 232 -3.35 15.89 -8.98
C HIS A 232 -3.04 16.77 -7.76
N ARG A 233 -3.18 18.09 -7.87
CA ARG A 233 -2.95 19.00 -6.72
C ARG A 233 -3.90 18.70 -5.57
N ASP A 234 -5.15 18.41 -5.89
CA ASP A 234 -6.18 18.05 -4.92
C ASP A 234 -5.85 16.71 -4.24
N ALA A 235 -5.43 15.70 -5.00
CA ALA A 235 -4.99 14.42 -4.44
C ALA A 235 -3.75 14.58 -3.55
N LEU A 236 -2.79 15.41 -3.96
CA LEU A 236 -1.59 15.69 -3.17
C LEU A 236 -1.92 16.46 -1.87
N ALA A 237 -2.85 17.41 -1.92
CA ALA A 237 -3.34 18.09 -0.73
C ALA A 237 -4.01 17.11 0.25
N THR A 238 -4.78 16.15 -0.29
CA THR A 238 -5.40 15.06 0.49
C THR A 238 -4.34 14.19 1.17
N GLN A 239 -3.34 13.72 0.43
CA GLN A 239 -2.25 12.92 0.99
C GLN A 239 -1.50 13.67 2.10
N ARG A 240 -1.14 14.94 1.85
CA ARG A 240 -0.44 15.79 2.81
C ARG A 240 -1.25 16.01 4.08
N MET A 241 -2.56 16.21 3.97
CA MET A 241 -3.45 16.34 5.12
C MET A 241 -3.47 15.05 5.96
N LEU A 242 -3.61 13.88 5.31
CA LEU A 242 -3.58 12.59 6.00
C LEU A 242 -2.26 12.37 6.76
N ALA A 243 -1.13 12.75 6.15
CA ALA A 243 0.18 12.66 6.78
C ALA A 243 0.32 13.61 7.97
N ARG A 244 -0.08 14.88 7.83
CA ARG A 244 -0.04 15.89 8.91
C ARG A 244 -0.87 15.49 10.12
N LEU A 245 -2.07 14.97 9.88
CA LEU A 245 -2.98 14.53 10.94
C LEU A 245 -2.64 13.11 11.45
N ARG A 246 -1.59 12.45 10.95
CA ARG A 246 -1.27 11.05 11.25
C ARG A 246 -2.52 10.16 11.15
N SER A 247 -3.35 10.43 10.14
CA SER A 247 -4.65 9.77 9.98
C SER A 247 -4.48 8.27 9.74
N GLN A 248 -5.35 7.47 10.34
CA GLN A 248 -5.41 6.02 10.10
C GLN A 248 -6.29 5.66 8.90
N GLN A 249 -6.95 6.65 8.30
CA GLN A 249 -7.82 6.42 7.15
C GLN A 249 -7.01 6.04 5.92
N ARG A 250 -7.39 4.96 5.27
CA ARG A 250 -6.70 4.42 4.09
C ARG A 250 -7.23 5.01 2.77
N LEU A 251 -8.43 5.60 2.78
CA LEU A 251 -9.06 6.24 1.64
C LEU A 251 -9.54 7.64 2.05
N ALA A 252 -9.23 8.63 1.22
CA ALA A 252 -9.77 9.96 1.38
C ALA A 252 -10.01 10.63 0.01
N PHE A 253 -11.12 11.34 -0.12
CA PHE A 253 -11.45 12.14 -1.28
C PHE A 253 -11.29 13.62 -0.94
N PHE A 254 -10.68 14.38 -1.85
CA PHE A 254 -10.49 15.82 -1.65
C PHE A 254 -11.82 16.56 -1.40
N ALA A 255 -12.90 16.13 -2.05
CA ALA A 255 -14.22 16.72 -1.88
C ALA A 255 -14.68 16.70 -0.41
N ASP A 256 -14.34 15.63 0.33
CA ASP A 256 -14.76 15.44 1.73
C ASP A 256 -13.86 16.21 2.71
N ILE A 257 -12.61 16.51 2.31
CA ILE A 257 -11.60 17.04 3.24
C ILE A 257 -11.11 18.44 2.89
N HIS A 258 -11.65 19.07 1.85
CA HIS A 258 -11.14 20.36 1.36
C HIS A 258 -11.01 21.41 2.47
N MET A 259 -12.07 21.64 3.26
CA MET A 259 -12.03 22.57 4.39
C MET A 259 -11.00 22.18 5.44
N ILE A 260 -10.89 20.86 5.72
CA ILE A 260 -9.96 20.34 6.72
C ILE A 260 -8.52 20.50 6.22
N ALA A 261 -8.27 20.26 4.94
CA ALA A 261 -6.95 20.43 4.34
C ALA A 261 -6.44 21.87 4.47
N VAL A 262 -7.32 22.85 4.22
CA VAL A 262 -7.01 24.29 4.39
C VAL A 262 -6.79 24.63 5.87
N LEU A 263 -7.70 24.19 6.74
CA LEU A 263 -7.60 24.45 8.19
C LEU A 263 -6.29 23.90 8.79
N THR A 264 -5.88 22.73 8.33
CA THR A 264 -4.72 22.02 8.89
C THR A 264 -3.40 22.33 8.18
N GLU A 265 -3.33 23.37 7.34
CA GLU A 265 -2.05 23.82 6.75
C GLU A 265 -1.04 24.21 7.83
N ASN A 266 -1.52 24.83 8.92
CA ASN A 266 -0.74 25.07 10.12
C ASN A 266 -1.26 24.16 11.24
N PRO A 267 -0.50 23.13 11.68
CA PRO A 267 -0.93 22.19 12.70
C PRO A 267 -1.22 22.80 14.06
N ASP A 268 -0.43 23.81 14.49
CA ASP A 268 -0.59 24.46 15.79
C ASP A 268 -1.87 25.28 15.81
N SER A 269 -2.10 26.09 14.77
CA SER A 269 -3.34 26.87 14.63
C SER A 269 -4.58 25.97 14.53
N ALA A 270 -4.44 24.80 13.89
CA ALA A 270 -5.54 23.83 13.82
C ALA A 270 -5.84 23.22 15.19
N ALA A 271 -4.80 22.87 15.96
CA ALA A 271 -4.98 22.37 17.32
C ALA A 271 -5.65 23.39 18.22
N ASP A 272 -5.18 24.64 18.20
CA ASP A 272 -5.78 25.75 18.96
C ASP A 272 -7.24 25.98 18.56
N PHE A 273 -7.56 25.93 17.26
CA PHE A 273 -8.92 26.08 16.77
C PHE A 273 -9.82 24.95 17.28
N ILE A 274 -9.36 23.67 17.22
CA ILE A 274 -10.14 22.54 17.69
C ILE A 274 -10.40 22.65 19.18
N THR A 275 -9.37 22.85 19.98
CA THR A 275 -9.48 22.94 21.44
C THR A 275 -10.34 24.12 21.89
N SER A 276 -10.15 25.32 21.30
CA SER A 276 -10.94 26.50 21.65
C SER A 276 -12.40 26.42 21.20
N THR A 277 -12.69 25.61 20.15
CA THR A 277 -14.04 25.43 19.61
C THR A 277 -14.81 24.35 20.35
N LEU A 278 -14.18 23.22 20.64
CA LEU A 278 -14.82 22.04 21.21
C LEU A 278 -14.76 22.02 22.76
N GLY A 279 -13.73 22.59 23.37
CA GLY A 279 -13.52 22.48 24.81
C GLY A 279 -13.51 21.02 25.27
N ASP A 280 -14.25 20.70 26.32
CA ASP A 280 -14.33 19.32 26.86
C ASP A 280 -14.97 18.32 25.88
N LEU A 281 -15.70 18.78 24.87
CA LEU A 281 -16.26 17.93 23.82
C LEU A 281 -15.17 17.28 22.97
N GLU A 282 -13.95 17.86 22.87
CA GLU A 282 -12.82 17.26 22.14
C GLU A 282 -12.49 15.86 22.66
N SER A 283 -12.57 15.66 23.98
CA SER A 283 -12.28 14.38 24.65
C SER A 283 -13.49 13.46 24.78
N ALA A 284 -14.63 13.82 24.19
CA ALA A 284 -15.85 13.04 24.30
C ALA A 284 -15.79 11.75 23.49
N SER A 285 -16.69 10.82 23.78
CA SER A 285 -16.78 9.55 23.07
C SER A 285 -17.03 9.77 21.56
N PRO A 286 -16.45 8.93 20.68
CA PRO A 286 -16.68 9.00 19.23
C PRO A 286 -18.18 8.98 18.87
N GLN A 287 -19.00 8.27 19.65
CA GLN A 287 -20.44 8.21 19.46
C GLN A 287 -21.12 9.58 19.72
N LEU A 288 -20.65 10.35 20.70
CA LEU A 288 -21.19 11.68 20.96
C LEU A 288 -20.81 12.66 19.85
N LEU A 289 -19.54 12.65 19.43
CA LEU A 289 -19.05 13.46 18.31
C LEU A 289 -19.82 13.17 17.02
N THR A 290 -20.00 11.90 16.68
CA THR A 290 -20.80 11.48 15.53
C THR A 290 -22.25 11.94 15.64
N THR A 291 -22.84 11.90 16.85
CA THR A 291 -24.22 12.39 17.07
C THR A 291 -24.33 13.87 16.77
N VAL A 292 -23.39 14.70 17.26
CA VAL A 292 -23.40 16.15 17.02
C VAL A 292 -23.19 16.45 15.54
N LEU A 293 -22.21 15.81 14.89
CA LEU A 293 -21.92 16.04 13.48
C LEU A 293 -23.09 15.62 12.58
N THR A 294 -23.70 14.45 12.84
CA THR A 294 -24.89 13.99 12.09
C THR A 294 -26.06 14.95 12.28
N TYR A 295 -26.28 15.45 13.52
CA TYR A 295 -27.34 16.43 13.77
C TYR A 295 -27.14 17.71 12.96
N ILE A 296 -25.89 18.22 12.89
CA ILE A 296 -25.57 19.40 12.09
C ILE A 296 -25.77 19.13 10.60
N ASN A 297 -25.27 18.01 10.09
CA ASN A 297 -25.38 17.60 8.66
C ASN A 297 -26.84 17.41 8.23
N GLU A 298 -27.70 16.96 9.15
CA GLU A 298 -29.13 16.88 8.95
C GLU A 298 -29.87 18.22 9.18
N GLN A 299 -29.14 19.34 9.03
CA GLN A 299 -29.68 20.69 9.17
C GLN A 299 -30.36 20.93 10.54
N CYS A 300 -29.76 20.42 11.59
CA CYS A 300 -30.27 20.49 12.97
C CYS A 300 -31.67 19.87 13.17
N ASN A 301 -32.03 18.90 12.31
CA ASN A 301 -33.29 18.17 12.42
C ASN A 301 -33.12 16.89 13.25
N ALA A 302 -33.56 16.92 14.49
CA ALA A 302 -33.41 15.81 15.44
C ALA A 302 -34.09 14.51 14.97
N SER A 303 -35.18 14.59 14.24
CA SER A 303 -35.90 13.39 13.76
C SER A 303 -35.14 12.71 12.61
N ARG A 304 -34.62 13.49 11.66
CA ARG A 304 -33.80 12.97 10.57
C ARG A 304 -32.47 12.42 11.09
N ALA A 305 -31.78 13.15 11.96
CA ALA A 305 -30.53 12.69 12.57
C ALA A 305 -30.71 11.39 13.37
N ALA A 306 -31.81 11.26 14.12
CA ALA A 306 -32.12 10.03 14.85
C ALA A 306 -32.37 8.85 13.90
N HIS A 307 -33.03 9.07 12.77
CA HIS A 307 -33.23 8.06 11.74
C HIS A 307 -31.91 7.61 11.12
N VAL A 308 -31.04 8.55 10.72
CA VAL A 308 -29.69 8.25 10.16
C VAL A 308 -28.84 7.46 11.15
N LEU A 309 -28.90 7.81 12.45
CA LEU A 309 -28.13 7.14 13.52
C LEU A 309 -28.81 5.86 14.03
N HIS A 310 -29.91 5.41 13.44
CA HIS A 310 -30.70 4.27 13.90
C HIS A 310 -30.95 4.30 15.42
N THR A 311 -31.34 5.49 15.95
CA THR A 311 -31.56 5.70 17.37
C THR A 311 -32.92 6.37 17.61
N HIS A 312 -33.39 6.34 18.87
CA HIS A 312 -34.62 7.05 19.22
C HIS A 312 -34.38 8.56 19.37
N ARG A 313 -35.32 9.40 18.91
CA ARG A 313 -35.23 10.86 18.99
C ARG A 313 -34.89 11.37 20.41
N ASN A 314 -35.47 10.79 21.44
CA ASN A 314 -35.19 11.20 22.83
C ASN A 314 -33.76 10.88 23.26
N THR A 315 -33.18 9.78 22.78
CA THR A 315 -31.77 9.41 23.04
C THR A 315 -30.86 10.41 22.35
N LEU A 316 -31.15 10.81 21.13
CA LEU A 316 -30.41 11.85 20.41
C LEU A 316 -30.46 13.19 21.16
N LEU A 317 -31.64 13.64 21.59
CA LEU A 317 -31.79 14.91 22.34
C LEU A 317 -30.97 14.90 23.64
N ARG A 318 -30.97 13.80 24.41
CA ARG A 318 -30.13 13.67 25.62
C ARG A 318 -28.64 13.74 25.31
N ARG A 319 -28.19 13.17 24.18
CA ARG A 319 -26.79 13.28 23.73
C ARG A 319 -26.46 14.73 23.36
N LEU A 320 -27.34 15.44 22.64
CA LEU A 320 -27.15 16.84 22.31
C LEU A 320 -27.09 17.73 23.56
N GLU A 321 -27.93 17.48 24.58
CA GLU A 321 -27.85 18.20 25.87
C GLU A 321 -26.51 17.95 26.57
N THR A 322 -25.98 16.71 26.48
CA THR A 322 -24.64 16.39 27.00
C THR A 322 -23.56 17.15 26.24
N ALA A 323 -23.60 17.14 24.90
CA ALA A 323 -22.65 17.88 24.07
C ALA A 323 -22.70 19.38 24.34
N GLN A 324 -23.89 19.95 24.50
CA GLN A 324 -24.08 21.36 24.81
C GLN A 324 -23.41 21.78 26.13
N ARG A 325 -23.36 20.90 27.14
CA ARG A 325 -22.67 21.16 28.40
C ARG A 325 -21.15 21.10 28.31
N LEU A 326 -20.62 20.36 27.32
CA LEU A 326 -19.20 20.21 27.09
C LEU A 326 -18.63 21.29 26.17
N LEU A 327 -19.48 21.96 25.39
CA LEU A 327 -19.08 23.04 24.49
C LEU A 327 -18.83 24.32 25.26
N PRO A 328 -17.78 25.11 24.96
CA PRO A 328 -17.50 26.41 25.59
C PRO A 328 -18.49 27.50 25.19
N ARG A 329 -19.19 27.32 24.06
CA ARG A 329 -20.21 28.24 23.54
C ARG A 329 -21.43 27.48 23.06
N PRO A 330 -22.62 28.10 23.09
CA PRO A 330 -23.85 27.47 22.58
C PRO A 330 -23.70 26.98 21.13
N LEU A 331 -24.19 25.76 20.86
CA LEU A 331 -24.08 25.11 19.55
C LEU A 331 -24.75 25.91 18.44
N ASP A 332 -25.91 26.50 18.73
CA ASP A 332 -26.70 27.32 17.79
C ASP A 332 -25.92 28.53 17.23
N HIS A 333 -24.97 29.07 17.98
CA HIS A 333 -24.10 30.17 17.56
C HIS A 333 -22.78 29.73 16.93
N THR A 334 -22.43 28.43 16.99
CA THR A 334 -21.13 27.88 16.57
C THR A 334 -21.21 26.65 15.69
N ILE A 335 -22.36 26.41 15.05
CA ILE A 335 -22.67 25.20 14.28
C ILE A 335 -21.54 24.86 13.27
N ILE A 336 -21.12 25.84 12.46
CA ILE A 336 -20.13 25.64 11.41
C ILE A 336 -18.77 25.32 12.02
N GLN A 337 -18.36 26.08 13.02
CA GLN A 337 -17.06 25.89 13.69
C GLN A 337 -16.98 24.50 14.35
N VAL A 338 -18.04 24.09 15.06
CA VAL A 338 -18.14 22.81 15.73
C VAL A 338 -18.13 21.66 14.70
N ALA A 339 -18.88 21.80 13.59
CA ALA A 339 -18.86 20.80 12.52
C ALA A 339 -17.46 20.62 11.93
N VAL A 340 -16.78 21.70 11.60
CA VAL A 340 -15.41 21.68 11.05
C VAL A 340 -14.41 21.10 12.05
N ALA A 341 -14.49 21.51 13.32
CA ALA A 341 -13.59 21.01 14.36
C ALA A 341 -13.78 19.51 14.62
N ILE A 342 -15.02 19.01 14.70
CA ILE A 342 -15.32 17.59 14.85
C ILE A 342 -14.83 16.82 13.60
N SER A 343 -15.08 17.34 12.39
CA SER A 343 -14.62 16.71 11.17
C SER A 343 -13.09 16.59 11.16
N ALA A 344 -12.35 17.66 11.52
CA ALA A 344 -10.90 17.63 11.62
C ALA A 344 -10.41 16.60 12.67
N LEU A 345 -11.11 16.50 13.80
CA LEU A 345 -10.79 15.53 14.84
C LEU A 345 -10.99 14.07 14.39
N GLN A 346 -12.01 13.80 13.57
CA GLN A 346 -12.25 12.45 13.01
C GLN A 346 -11.13 12.00 12.05
N TRP A 347 -10.45 12.94 11.39
CA TRP A 347 -9.31 12.64 10.52
C TRP A 347 -7.99 12.56 11.29
N ARG A 348 -7.92 13.03 12.53
CA ARG A 348 -6.74 12.91 13.39
C ARG A 348 -6.57 11.46 13.82
N GLY A 349 -5.37 10.90 13.63
CA GLY A 349 -5.00 9.60 14.19
C GLY A 349 -5.00 9.64 15.72
N SER A 350 -5.23 8.50 16.36
CA SER A 350 -5.09 8.39 17.82
C SER A 350 -3.68 8.83 18.20
N GLN A 351 -3.58 9.81 19.09
CA GLN A 351 -2.32 10.08 19.77
C GLN A 351 -2.05 8.88 20.69
N THR A 352 -1.32 7.89 20.21
CA THR A 352 -0.57 7.04 21.12
C THR A 352 0.41 7.99 21.79
N SER A 353 0.18 8.28 23.07
CA SER A 353 1.20 8.87 23.91
C SER A 353 2.42 7.99 23.74
N ASP A 354 3.46 8.49 23.05
CA ASP A 354 4.77 7.89 23.16
C ASP A 354 5.02 7.76 24.66
N PRO A 355 5.40 6.58 25.18
CA PRO A 355 5.79 6.50 26.56
C PRO A 355 6.92 7.52 26.72
N VAL A 356 6.65 8.56 27.54
CA VAL A 356 7.67 9.48 28.00
C VAL A 356 8.80 8.60 28.49
N GLU A 357 9.91 8.56 27.76
CA GLU A 357 11.16 8.04 28.29
C GLU A 357 11.41 8.79 29.57
N THR A 358 11.03 8.19 30.68
CA THR A 358 11.49 8.60 32.00
C THR A 358 13.02 8.57 31.93
N PRO A 359 13.69 9.69 32.18
CA PRO A 359 15.14 9.66 32.28
C PRO A 359 15.49 8.61 33.35
N VAL A 360 16.23 7.59 32.97
CA VAL A 360 16.83 6.66 33.92
C VAL A 360 17.80 7.47 34.76
N GLU A 361 17.37 7.96 35.91
CA GLU A 361 18.24 8.44 36.96
C GLU A 361 19.08 7.26 37.44
N GLY A 362 20.39 7.42 37.34
CA GLY A 362 21.33 6.64 38.11
C GLY A 362 22.14 5.59 37.39
N ILE A 363 23.02 6.00 36.48
CA ILE A 363 24.34 5.34 36.38
C ILE A 363 25.39 6.38 36.77
N THR A 364 25.77 6.33 38.05
CA THR A 364 26.94 7.01 38.60
C THR A 364 28.17 6.52 37.86
N SER A 365 28.79 7.41 37.11
CA SER A 365 30.13 7.20 36.52
C SER A 365 31.14 6.93 37.64
N PRO A 366 32.00 5.91 37.52
CA PRO A 366 33.12 5.75 38.42
C PRO A 366 34.15 6.90 38.20
N PRO A 367 34.88 7.32 39.24
CA PRO A 367 35.82 8.41 39.12
C PRO A 367 36.98 8.05 38.19
N PRO A 368 37.63 9.04 37.55
CA PRO A 368 38.71 8.78 36.62
C PRO A 368 39.97 8.24 37.35
N GLU A 369 40.31 7.00 37.07
CA GLU A 369 41.60 6.45 37.45
C GLU A 369 42.72 7.18 36.71
N SER A 370 43.68 7.61 37.53
CA SER A 370 44.88 8.33 37.18
C SER A 370 45.66 7.69 36.01
N LEU A 371 45.92 8.48 34.98
CA LEU A 371 46.96 8.27 33.97
C LEU A 371 48.36 8.17 34.61
N GLY A 372 48.79 6.96 34.87
CA GLY A 372 50.15 6.73 35.35
C GLY A 372 50.48 5.25 35.44
N ARG A 373 51.09 4.70 34.38
CA ARG A 373 51.78 3.39 34.26
C ARG A 373 51.19 2.47 33.16
N ARG A 374 51.35 2.86 31.91
CA ARG A 374 51.49 1.91 30.78
C ARG A 374 52.41 2.48 29.68
N ARG A 375 53.64 2.84 30.05
CA ARG A 375 54.79 2.94 29.14
C ARG A 375 55.83 1.95 29.62
N SER A 376 55.68 0.66 29.37
CA SER A 376 56.76 -0.35 29.50
C SER A 376 56.24 -1.74 29.12
N ARG A 377 55.73 -1.91 27.90
CA ARG A 377 55.52 -3.26 27.31
C ARG A 377 55.35 -3.26 25.78
N LEU A 378 55.98 -2.28 25.11
CA LEU A 378 56.02 -2.27 23.63
C LEU A 378 57.47 -2.14 23.10
N ALA A 379 58.44 -2.60 23.88
CA ALA A 379 59.86 -2.59 23.50
C ALA A 379 60.55 -3.96 23.65
N GLN A 380 59.79 -5.06 23.47
CA GLN A 380 60.38 -6.44 23.52
C GLN A 380 59.81 -7.40 22.47
N LEU A 381 59.39 -6.91 21.30
CA LEU A 381 59.03 -7.77 20.19
C LEU A 381 59.61 -7.28 18.84
N GLU A 382 60.76 -6.59 18.89
CA GLU A 382 61.64 -6.42 17.74
C GLU A 382 63.10 -6.70 18.22
N ARG A 383 63.42 -7.98 18.27
CA ARG A 383 64.75 -8.57 17.98
C ARG A 383 64.55 -10.03 17.60
#